data_5311fd296d6aa05a5c134694af40ac12
#
_entry.id   5311fd296d6aa05a5c134694af40ac12
#
_cell.length_a   1.000
_cell.length_b   1.000
_cell.length_c   1.000
_cell.angle_alpha   90.00
_cell.angle_beta   90.00
_cell.angle_gamma   90.00
#
_symmetry.space_group_name_H-M   'P 1'
#
loop_
_entity.id
_entity.type
_entity.pdbx_description
1 polymer ?
#
loop_
_entity_poly.entity_id
_entity_poly.type
_entity_poly.pdbx_seq_one_letter_code
_entity_poly.pdbx_strand_id
1 'polypeptide(L)'
;MKKTSWYAVILNTVCAFFLGCSFAGEESAPTEGVPVRVENLRIDNYFVQGKNVQIFTEVPKRVLVVGDNETETLIELGAASSILLAAANNDGPFPMKEENARILEILPRAMNQQLHMEYVMQARPDLIIGNQYCFTRNSLGSTDYWNAHGVKTLVNLSSSQPRRHYIKETVAQEMESIRDYGRIFHAESAAEHIVQETYDCIDEINEKAQGYPKPRVMLIELMSTFVSYDKSKLAGNMAEQIGAEAIETPAVITFEHIAKEDPDVLMVICSHAEYGVCLQQIYEHPGLQHTKCVQNRRIYSIPLSYTYGPLCHTIDGIKMMAKAFYPGIAIE
;
A
#
# COMPACT_ATOMS: atom_id res chain seq x y z
N MET A 1 12.24 -63.54 -54.38
CA MET A 1 11.77 -63.13 -55.72
C MET A 1 11.26 -61.72 -55.61
N LYS A 2 11.98 -60.75 -56.20
CA LYS A 2 11.60 -59.74 -57.20
C LYS A 2 10.36 -58.96 -56.83
N LYS A 3 10.25 -57.61 -56.79
CA LYS A 3 10.85 -56.60 -57.67
C LYS A 3 10.74 -55.22 -57.04
N THR A 4 11.75 -54.40 -57.18
CA THR A 4 11.86 -52.97 -57.29
C THR A 4 10.71 -52.28 -58.02
N SER A 5 10.32 -51.06 -57.56
CA SER A 5 10.09 -49.97 -58.49
C SER A 5 10.16 -48.63 -57.78
N TRP A 6 10.97 -47.76 -58.31
CA TRP A 6 11.15 -46.36 -58.13
C TRP A 6 9.93 -45.54 -58.61
N TYR A 7 9.59 -44.43 -57.91
CA TYR A 7 9.21 -43.17 -58.58
C TYR A 7 9.58 -42.01 -57.67
N ALA A 8 10.57 -41.29 -58.11
CA ALA A 8 10.79 -39.92 -57.70
C ALA A 8 9.78 -39.03 -58.47
N VAL A 9 9.34 -37.94 -57.89
CA VAL A 9 8.98 -36.71 -58.61
C VAL A 9 8.63 -35.56 -57.66
N ILE A 10 9.40 -34.54 -57.74
CA ILE A 10 9.19 -33.08 -57.80
C ILE A 10 8.90 -32.36 -56.49
N LEU A 11 9.94 -31.65 -56.15
CA LEU A 11 10.06 -30.40 -55.39
C LEU A 11 9.10 -29.32 -55.91
N ASN A 12 8.25 -28.75 -55.05
CA ASN A 12 7.68 -27.43 -55.27
C ASN A 12 7.88 -26.60 -54.02
N THR A 13 8.87 -25.73 -54.09
CA THR A 13 9.21 -24.69 -53.14
C THR A 13 8.17 -23.60 -53.28
N VAL A 14 7.32 -23.43 -52.24
CA VAL A 14 6.55 -22.19 -52.05
C VAL A 14 7.16 -21.45 -50.87
N CYS A 15 8.00 -20.47 -51.20
CA CYS A 15 8.42 -19.43 -50.26
C CYS A 15 7.22 -18.55 -49.95
N ALA A 16 6.60 -18.76 -48.80
CA ALA A 16 5.69 -17.76 -48.19
C ALA A 16 6.54 -16.86 -47.30
N PHE A 17 6.81 -15.65 -47.76
CA PHE A 17 7.33 -14.56 -46.94
C PHE A 17 6.26 -14.19 -45.90
N PHE A 18 6.41 -14.68 -44.68
CA PHE A 18 5.78 -14.05 -43.53
C PHE A 18 6.68 -12.89 -43.07
N LEU A 19 6.29 -11.68 -43.41
CA LEU A 19 6.72 -10.46 -42.73
C LEU A 19 6.15 -10.48 -41.33
N GLY A 20 6.85 -11.10 -40.40
CA GLY A 20 6.62 -10.94 -38.98
C GLY A 20 7.16 -9.58 -38.55
N CYS A 21 6.31 -8.60 -38.34
CA CYS A 21 6.64 -7.44 -37.53
C CYS A 21 6.87 -7.94 -36.09
N SER A 22 8.10 -8.26 -35.75
CA SER A 22 8.54 -8.29 -34.35
C SER A 22 8.55 -6.84 -33.86
N PHE A 23 7.53 -6.47 -33.10
CA PHE A 23 7.69 -5.39 -32.13
C PHE A 23 8.62 -5.96 -31.03
N ALA A 24 9.90 -5.83 -31.23
CA ALA A 24 10.86 -5.87 -30.15
C ALA A 24 10.64 -4.54 -29.38
N GLY A 25 9.88 -4.60 -28.28
CA GLY A 25 10.01 -3.60 -27.25
C GLY A 25 11.48 -3.60 -26.85
N GLU A 26 12.18 -2.50 -27.01
CA GLU A 26 13.46 -2.28 -26.38
C GLU A 26 13.23 -2.37 -24.87
N GLU A 27 13.40 -3.56 -24.28
CA GLU A 27 13.77 -3.67 -22.90
C GLU A 27 15.07 -2.88 -22.74
N SER A 28 15.00 -1.70 -22.16
CA SER A 28 16.18 -0.96 -21.77
C SER A 28 17.00 -1.88 -20.87
N ALA A 29 18.18 -2.28 -21.36
CA ALA A 29 19.11 -3.06 -20.58
C ALA A 29 19.30 -2.40 -19.20
N PRO A 30 19.32 -3.17 -18.10
CA PRO A 30 19.57 -2.63 -16.79
C PRO A 30 20.87 -1.84 -16.84
N THR A 31 20.81 -0.58 -16.44
CA THR A 31 21.99 0.28 -16.29
C THR A 31 22.83 -0.33 -15.17
N GLU A 32 23.77 -1.19 -15.51
CA GLU A 32 24.79 -1.66 -14.57
C GLU A 32 25.50 -0.43 -14.01
N GLY A 33 25.33 -0.16 -12.72
CA GLY A 33 26.33 0.55 -11.98
C GLY A 33 25.96 1.79 -11.17
N VAL A 34 24.73 2.32 -11.22
CA VAL A 34 24.40 3.45 -10.33
C VAL A 34 23.67 2.94 -9.06
N PRO A 35 24.29 3.11 -7.87
CA PRO A 35 23.66 2.68 -6.63
C PRO A 35 22.33 3.40 -6.41
N VAL A 36 21.26 2.65 -6.13
CA VAL A 36 19.96 3.21 -5.72
C VAL A 36 20.06 3.73 -4.29
N ARG A 37 19.68 4.97 -4.07
CA ARG A 37 19.70 5.64 -2.77
C ARG A 37 18.27 5.96 -2.35
N VAL A 38 17.88 5.49 -1.18
CA VAL A 38 16.52 5.67 -0.64
C VAL A 38 16.61 6.24 0.77
N GLU A 39 15.83 7.29 1.04
CA GLU A 39 15.63 7.74 2.42
C GLU A 39 14.88 6.67 3.22
N ASN A 40 15.28 6.48 4.44
CA ASN A 40 14.68 5.52 5.34
C ASN A 40 14.60 6.07 6.76
N LEU A 41 13.73 5.48 7.57
CA LEU A 41 13.61 5.81 8.98
C LEU A 41 14.48 4.90 9.85
N ARG A 42 15.10 5.49 10.87
CA ARG A 42 15.74 4.76 11.96
C ARG A 42 14.72 4.52 13.06
N ILE A 43 14.51 3.26 13.40
CA ILE A 43 13.55 2.84 14.43
C ILE A 43 14.29 2.14 15.55
N ASP A 44 13.95 2.50 16.80
CA ASP A 44 14.33 1.77 17.99
C ASP A 44 13.12 1.61 18.91
N ASN A 45 12.78 0.38 19.24
CA ASN A 45 11.65 0.00 20.08
C ASN A 45 10.35 0.73 19.65
N TYR A 46 9.98 0.59 18.37
CA TYR A 46 8.88 1.22 17.63
C TYR A 46 8.90 2.77 17.54
N PHE A 47 9.94 3.44 18.05
CA PHE A 47 10.05 4.89 17.94
C PHE A 47 10.97 5.31 16.82
N VAL A 48 10.53 6.28 16.03
CA VAL A 48 11.37 6.93 15.03
C VAL A 48 12.44 7.74 15.73
N GLN A 49 13.72 7.41 15.46
CA GLN A 49 14.90 8.09 16.01
C GLN A 49 15.46 9.13 15.04
N GLY A 50 15.02 9.14 13.80
CA GLY A 50 15.50 10.02 12.75
C GLY A 50 15.50 9.31 11.40
N LYS A 51 16.25 9.87 10.45
CA LYS A 51 16.39 9.32 9.09
C LYS A 51 17.80 8.78 8.86
N ASN A 52 17.92 7.86 7.91
CA ASN A 52 19.18 7.47 7.28
C ASN A 52 18.96 7.30 5.76
N VAL A 53 20.02 6.91 5.05
CA VAL A 53 19.94 6.59 3.62
C VAL A 53 20.38 5.15 3.45
N GLN A 54 19.53 4.34 2.84
CA GLN A 54 19.89 3.00 2.38
C GLN A 54 20.47 3.09 0.98
N ILE A 55 21.54 2.34 0.72
CA ILE A 55 22.22 2.31 -0.58
C ILE A 55 22.20 0.88 -1.08
N PHE A 56 21.57 0.67 -2.23
CA PHE A 56 21.49 -0.63 -2.90
C PHE A 56 22.41 -0.62 -4.12
N THR A 57 23.38 -1.52 -4.14
CA THR A 57 24.33 -1.73 -5.26
C THR A 57 23.92 -2.93 -6.11
N GLU A 58 22.97 -3.73 -5.64
CA GLU A 58 22.39 -4.88 -6.31
C GLU A 58 20.96 -5.09 -5.81
N VAL A 59 20.16 -5.79 -6.59
CA VAL A 59 18.80 -6.17 -6.24
C VAL A 59 18.82 -7.12 -5.04
N PRO A 60 18.07 -6.84 -3.96
CA PRO A 60 17.94 -7.75 -2.83
C PRO A 60 17.35 -9.10 -3.27
N LYS A 61 17.90 -10.20 -2.74
CA LYS A 61 17.49 -11.57 -3.09
C LYS A 61 16.92 -12.36 -1.92
N ARG A 62 17.01 -11.81 -0.73
CA ARG A 62 16.62 -12.49 0.51
C ARG A 62 15.84 -11.52 1.40
N VAL A 63 14.65 -11.13 0.96
CA VAL A 63 13.83 -10.12 1.60
C VAL A 63 12.92 -10.76 2.65
N LEU A 64 13.04 -10.31 3.91
CA LEU A 64 11.97 -10.47 4.88
C LEU A 64 10.99 -9.32 4.68
N VAL A 65 9.75 -9.62 4.36
CA VAL A 65 8.70 -8.62 4.25
C VAL A 65 7.63 -8.84 5.34
N VAL A 66 7.27 -7.76 6.05
CA VAL A 66 6.32 -7.80 7.17
C VAL A 66 5.18 -6.84 6.86
N GLY A 67 4.01 -7.40 6.61
CA GLY A 67 2.77 -6.70 6.28
C GLY A 67 2.15 -7.21 4.98
N ASP A 68 0.82 -7.16 4.94
CA ASP A 68 0.05 -7.62 3.78
C ASP A 68 0.27 -6.68 2.60
N ASN A 69 0.17 -5.36 2.80
CA ASN A 69 0.34 -4.36 1.74
C ASN A 69 1.75 -4.34 1.16
N GLU A 70 2.78 -4.43 2.02
CA GLU A 70 4.18 -4.50 1.60
C GLU A 70 4.44 -5.75 0.77
N THR A 71 3.86 -6.89 1.20
CA THR A 71 4.00 -8.17 0.49
C THR A 71 3.30 -8.11 -0.86
N GLU A 72 2.06 -7.64 -0.91
CA GLU A 72 1.30 -7.54 -2.15
C GLU A 72 1.95 -6.56 -3.13
N THR A 73 2.45 -5.42 -2.65
CA THR A 73 3.18 -4.47 -3.49
C THR A 73 4.41 -5.11 -4.15
N LEU A 74 5.20 -5.90 -3.41
CA LEU A 74 6.33 -6.62 -4.00
C LEU A 74 5.88 -7.67 -5.02
N ILE A 75 4.75 -8.33 -4.80
CA ILE A 75 4.17 -9.28 -5.77
C ILE A 75 3.75 -8.54 -7.04
N GLU A 76 3.05 -7.43 -6.95
CA GLU A 76 2.62 -6.61 -8.10
C GLU A 76 3.80 -6.02 -8.88
N LEU A 77 4.89 -5.72 -8.21
CA LEU A 77 6.15 -5.31 -8.85
C LEU A 77 6.91 -6.47 -9.53
N GLY A 78 6.41 -7.72 -9.44
CA GLY A 78 7.10 -8.88 -9.97
C GLY A 78 8.33 -9.31 -9.14
N ALA A 79 8.50 -8.77 -7.93
CA ALA A 79 9.64 -9.04 -7.04
C ALA A 79 9.40 -10.22 -6.09
N ALA A 80 8.37 -11.03 -6.29
CA ALA A 80 8.02 -12.17 -5.44
C ALA A 80 9.19 -13.17 -5.26
N SER A 81 10.01 -13.38 -6.29
CA SER A 81 11.19 -14.26 -6.22
C SER A 81 12.29 -13.78 -5.27
N SER A 82 12.28 -12.50 -4.90
CA SER A 82 13.19 -11.94 -3.89
C SER A 82 12.72 -12.20 -2.46
N ILE A 83 11.45 -12.57 -2.26
CA ILE A 83 10.88 -12.77 -0.94
C ILE A 83 11.40 -14.08 -0.34
N LEU A 84 12.26 -13.96 0.66
CA LEU A 84 12.75 -15.06 1.46
C LEU A 84 11.69 -15.55 2.45
N LEU A 85 10.94 -14.59 3.02
CA LEU A 85 10.00 -14.86 4.09
C LEU A 85 8.94 -13.74 4.14
N ALA A 86 7.68 -14.10 4.00
CA ALA A 86 6.56 -13.18 4.11
C ALA A 86 5.84 -13.35 5.46
N ALA A 87 5.74 -12.28 6.23
CA ALA A 87 4.87 -12.20 7.39
C ALA A 87 3.60 -11.44 7.02
N ALA A 88 2.77 -12.09 6.23
CA ALA A 88 1.49 -11.62 5.72
C ALA A 88 0.44 -12.70 5.91
N ASN A 89 -0.78 -12.35 6.29
CA ASN A 89 -1.83 -13.31 6.62
C ASN A 89 -2.89 -13.42 5.53
N ASN A 90 -3.25 -12.30 4.90
CA ASN A 90 -4.35 -12.21 3.92
C ASN A 90 -5.70 -12.72 4.48
N ASP A 91 -5.92 -12.54 5.79
CA ASP A 91 -7.12 -13.01 6.52
C ASP A 91 -8.09 -11.87 6.87
N GLY A 92 -7.79 -10.67 6.38
CA GLY A 92 -8.61 -9.48 6.57
C GLY A 92 -9.89 -9.48 5.72
N PRO A 93 -10.82 -8.56 6.00
CA PRO A 93 -12.07 -8.41 5.25
C PRO A 93 -11.86 -7.86 3.82
N PHE A 94 -10.67 -7.37 3.53
CA PHE A 94 -10.23 -6.88 2.23
C PHE A 94 -8.97 -7.64 1.84
N PRO A 95 -9.14 -8.87 1.33
CA PRO A 95 -8.01 -9.71 0.96
C PRO A 95 -7.27 -9.15 -0.24
N MET A 96 -6.04 -9.59 -0.42
CA MET A 96 -5.25 -9.35 -1.63
C MET A 96 -6.03 -9.75 -2.89
N LYS A 97 -5.69 -9.19 -4.03
CA LYS A 97 -6.19 -9.64 -5.33
C LYS A 97 -5.97 -11.15 -5.47
N GLU A 98 -6.91 -11.85 -6.10
CA GLU A 98 -6.89 -13.33 -6.15
C GLU A 98 -5.58 -13.89 -6.74
N GLU A 99 -5.04 -13.24 -7.76
CA GLU A 99 -3.74 -13.60 -8.34
C GLU A 99 -2.59 -13.43 -7.35
N ASN A 100 -2.56 -12.35 -6.56
CA ASN A 100 -1.53 -12.08 -5.56
C ASN A 100 -1.63 -13.06 -4.38
N ALA A 101 -2.85 -13.37 -3.96
CA ALA A 101 -3.11 -14.36 -2.92
C ALA A 101 -2.58 -15.75 -3.31
N ARG A 102 -2.75 -16.17 -4.57
CA ARG A 102 -2.17 -17.44 -5.09
C ARG A 102 -0.65 -17.45 -5.05
N ILE A 103 0.00 -16.30 -5.31
CA ILE A 103 1.45 -16.17 -5.19
C ILE A 103 1.85 -16.25 -3.72
N LEU A 104 1.13 -15.56 -2.83
CA LEU A 104 1.38 -15.60 -1.40
C LEU A 104 1.30 -17.03 -0.82
N GLU A 105 0.38 -17.87 -1.31
CA GLU A 105 0.22 -19.26 -0.86
C GLU A 105 1.47 -20.13 -1.07
N ILE A 106 2.28 -19.84 -2.09
CA ILE A 106 3.50 -20.58 -2.40
C ILE A 106 4.76 -19.96 -1.83
N LEU A 107 4.68 -18.72 -1.28
CA LEU A 107 5.81 -18.08 -0.63
C LEU A 107 6.11 -18.70 0.75
N PRO A 108 7.39 -18.75 1.17
CA PRO A 108 7.73 -19.10 2.54
C PRO A 108 7.11 -18.07 3.50
N ARG A 109 6.32 -18.55 4.46
CA ARG A 109 5.59 -17.69 5.39
C ARG A 109 6.16 -17.77 6.80
N ALA A 110 6.23 -16.60 7.46
CA ALA A 110 6.47 -16.51 8.89
C ALA A 110 5.18 -16.13 9.60
N MET A 111 4.87 -16.82 10.68
CA MET A 111 3.83 -16.34 11.59
C MET A 111 4.38 -15.19 12.45
N ASN A 112 3.56 -14.20 12.78
CA ASN A 112 3.97 -13.05 13.60
C ASN A 112 4.69 -13.44 14.91
N GLN A 113 4.33 -14.57 15.50
CA GLN A 113 4.96 -15.13 16.70
C GLN A 113 6.41 -15.62 16.48
N GLN A 114 6.84 -15.78 15.22
CA GLN A 114 8.18 -16.24 14.84
C GLN A 114 9.12 -15.07 14.47
N LEU A 115 8.59 -13.84 14.43
CA LEU A 115 9.37 -12.66 14.08
C LEU A 115 10.20 -12.17 15.27
N HIS A 116 11.15 -12.99 15.75
CA HIS A 116 12.16 -12.55 16.69
C HIS A 116 13.54 -12.60 16.06
N MET A 117 14.40 -11.82 16.65
CA MET A 117 15.73 -11.51 16.13
C MET A 117 16.53 -12.77 15.79
N GLU A 118 16.54 -13.77 16.68
CA GLU A 118 17.32 -15.00 16.50
C GLU A 118 16.84 -15.80 15.27
N TYR A 119 15.52 -15.92 15.10
CA TYR A 119 14.95 -16.62 13.95
C TYR A 119 15.30 -15.91 12.63
N VAL A 120 15.14 -14.59 12.60
CA VAL A 120 15.45 -13.79 11.40
C VAL A 120 16.95 -13.77 11.11
N MET A 121 17.81 -13.71 12.12
CA MET A 121 19.26 -13.83 11.95
C MET A 121 19.66 -15.18 11.31
N GLN A 122 19.01 -16.28 11.71
CA GLN A 122 19.25 -17.60 11.09
C GLN A 122 18.80 -17.65 9.64
N ALA A 123 17.72 -16.96 9.30
CA ALA A 123 17.22 -16.85 7.92
C ALA A 123 18.16 -16.03 7.01
N ARG A 124 19.03 -15.16 7.57
CA ARG A 124 20.00 -14.34 6.85
C ARG A 124 19.36 -13.50 5.71
N PRO A 125 18.41 -12.62 6.00
CA PRO A 125 17.93 -11.68 5.01
C PRO A 125 19.05 -10.71 4.60
N ASP A 126 18.94 -10.14 3.40
CA ASP A 126 19.74 -8.99 2.96
C ASP A 126 18.95 -7.67 3.08
N LEU A 127 17.61 -7.77 3.15
CA LEU A 127 16.70 -6.66 3.34
C LEU A 127 15.53 -7.07 4.26
N ILE A 128 15.12 -6.14 5.12
CA ILE A 128 13.89 -6.23 5.92
C ILE A 128 12.99 -5.04 5.54
N ILE A 129 11.76 -5.35 5.12
CA ILE A 129 10.72 -4.35 4.81
C ILE A 129 9.60 -4.48 5.82
N GLY A 130 9.09 -3.35 6.33
CA GLY A 130 7.95 -3.32 7.24
C GLY A 130 7.70 -1.93 7.80
N ASN A 131 6.90 -1.84 8.84
CA ASN A 131 6.59 -0.59 9.53
C ASN A 131 7.29 -0.46 10.89
N GLN A 132 7.11 0.65 11.59
CA GLN A 132 7.77 0.90 12.88
C GLN A 132 7.46 -0.15 13.95
N TYR A 133 6.29 -0.79 13.91
CA TYR A 133 5.88 -1.77 14.93
C TYR A 133 6.60 -3.12 14.79
N CYS A 134 7.24 -3.38 13.64
CA CYS A 134 8.09 -4.54 13.46
C CYS A 134 9.40 -4.45 14.28
N PHE A 135 9.87 -3.22 14.53
CA PHE A 135 11.17 -2.95 15.17
C PHE A 135 11.00 -2.67 16.67
N THR A 136 10.58 -3.69 17.42
CA THR A 136 10.46 -3.65 18.87
C THR A 136 11.46 -4.59 19.54
N ARG A 137 11.72 -4.40 20.85
CA ARG A 137 12.63 -5.26 21.62
C ARG A 137 12.19 -6.72 21.63
N ASN A 138 10.89 -6.97 21.53
CA ASN A 138 10.32 -8.31 21.55
C ASN A 138 10.14 -8.92 20.14
N SER A 139 10.56 -8.21 19.09
CA SER A 139 10.48 -8.65 17.70
C SER A 139 11.83 -8.45 17.02
N LEU A 140 11.94 -7.53 16.06
CA LEU A 140 13.14 -7.35 15.25
C LEU A 140 14.20 -6.40 15.86
N GLY A 141 13.98 -5.86 17.04
CA GLY A 141 14.94 -4.92 17.67
C GLY A 141 14.94 -3.56 16.99
N SER A 142 16.13 -3.03 16.68
CA SER A 142 16.26 -1.73 16.01
C SER A 142 16.75 -1.87 14.57
N THR A 143 16.43 -0.88 13.72
CA THR A 143 16.96 -0.82 12.34
C THR A 143 18.47 -0.66 12.35
N ASP A 144 19.03 0.08 13.32
CA ASP A 144 20.47 0.27 13.44
C ASP A 144 21.20 -1.05 13.72
N TYR A 145 20.60 -1.94 14.50
CA TYR A 145 21.15 -3.28 14.73
C TYR A 145 21.32 -4.04 13.42
N TRP A 146 20.28 -4.10 12.57
CA TRP A 146 20.33 -4.80 11.30
C TRP A 146 21.32 -4.19 10.34
N ASN A 147 21.31 -2.85 10.23
CA ASN A 147 22.25 -2.13 9.38
C ASN A 147 23.71 -2.35 9.78
N ALA A 148 24.00 -2.42 11.10
CA ALA A 148 25.35 -2.74 11.60
C ALA A 148 25.80 -4.19 11.27
N HIS A 149 24.84 -5.09 11.02
CA HIS A 149 25.10 -6.47 10.61
C HIS A 149 25.00 -6.67 9.08
N GLY A 150 24.98 -5.59 8.30
CA GLY A 150 24.96 -5.64 6.84
C GLY A 150 23.57 -5.91 6.22
N VAL A 151 22.53 -6.01 7.03
CA VAL A 151 21.16 -6.18 6.57
C VAL A 151 20.52 -4.81 6.40
N LYS A 152 20.01 -4.50 5.21
CA LYS A 152 19.31 -3.25 4.95
C LYS A 152 17.90 -3.27 5.55
N THR A 153 17.35 -2.08 5.82
CA THR A 153 15.98 -1.95 6.30
C THR A 153 15.24 -0.90 5.49
N LEU A 154 13.99 -1.17 5.15
CA LEU A 154 13.06 -0.18 4.61
C LEU A 154 11.83 -0.12 5.51
N VAL A 155 11.56 1.06 6.01
CA VAL A 155 10.44 1.32 6.91
C VAL A 155 9.41 2.15 6.18
N ASN A 156 8.20 1.63 6.05
CA ASN A 156 7.11 2.34 5.40
C ASN A 156 6.84 3.68 6.11
N LEU A 157 6.95 4.78 5.37
CA LEU A 157 6.93 6.13 5.91
C LEU A 157 5.54 6.52 6.44
N SER A 158 4.48 6.21 5.70
CA SER A 158 3.09 6.57 6.04
C SER A 158 2.49 5.73 7.18
N SER A 159 3.21 4.73 7.66
CA SER A 159 2.88 3.95 8.85
C SER A 159 3.91 4.10 9.97
N SER A 160 4.72 5.16 9.94
CA SER A 160 5.85 5.34 10.86
C SER A 160 6.05 6.80 11.21
N GLN A 161 5.67 7.20 12.42
CA GLN A 161 5.65 8.61 12.82
C GLN A 161 6.57 8.93 13.99
N PRO A 162 7.34 10.05 13.92
CA PRO A 162 8.10 10.56 15.05
C PRO A 162 7.18 11.06 16.18
N ARG A 163 7.55 10.76 17.43
CA ARG A 163 6.76 11.19 18.60
C ARG A 163 6.62 12.73 18.76
N ARG A 164 7.61 13.48 18.34
CA ARG A 164 7.71 14.92 18.66
C ARG A 164 7.47 15.84 17.47
N HIS A 165 7.68 15.36 16.27
CA HIS A 165 7.57 16.14 15.05
C HIS A 165 6.80 15.32 14.02
N TYR A 166 5.51 15.58 13.94
CA TYR A 166 4.68 14.92 12.96
C TYR A 166 5.15 15.25 11.54
N ILE A 167 5.42 14.25 10.75
CA ILE A 167 5.74 14.41 9.32
C ILE A 167 4.42 14.33 8.58
N LYS A 168 4.10 15.35 7.78
CA LYS A 168 2.91 15.32 6.95
C LYS A 168 2.99 14.13 5.97
N GLU A 169 1.97 13.30 5.97
CA GLU A 169 1.83 12.18 5.06
C GLU A 169 1.00 12.59 3.85
N THR A 170 1.42 12.19 2.65
CA THR A 170 0.75 12.55 1.42
C THR A 170 0.71 11.38 0.44
N VAL A 171 -0.29 11.38 -0.45
CA VAL A 171 -0.36 10.43 -1.57
C VAL A 171 0.93 10.50 -2.41
N ALA A 172 1.49 11.68 -2.63
CA ALA A 172 2.74 11.81 -3.39
C ALA A 172 3.92 11.09 -2.73
N GLN A 173 4.02 11.12 -1.39
CA GLN A 173 5.06 10.37 -0.67
C GLN A 173 4.82 8.86 -0.72
N GLU A 174 3.55 8.43 -0.66
CA GLU A 174 3.20 7.02 -0.81
C GLU A 174 3.55 6.49 -2.20
N MET A 175 3.24 7.25 -3.23
CA MET A 175 3.63 6.94 -4.62
C MET A 175 5.15 6.93 -4.80
N GLU A 176 5.88 7.83 -4.14
CA GLU A 176 7.34 7.80 -4.16
C GLU A 176 7.91 6.54 -3.47
N SER A 177 7.26 6.04 -2.41
CA SER A 177 7.65 4.77 -1.79
C SER A 177 7.51 3.59 -2.76
N ILE A 178 6.47 3.57 -3.60
CA ILE A 178 6.30 2.55 -4.65
C ILE A 178 7.40 2.69 -5.70
N ARG A 179 7.75 3.91 -6.12
CA ARG A 179 8.88 4.15 -7.04
C ARG A 179 10.22 3.71 -6.44
N ASP A 180 10.42 3.92 -5.14
CA ASP A 180 11.61 3.45 -4.43
C ASP A 180 11.72 1.92 -4.50
N TYR A 181 10.62 1.20 -4.28
CA TYR A 181 10.59 -0.25 -4.47
C TYR A 181 10.89 -0.61 -5.93
N GLY A 182 10.29 0.09 -6.90
CA GLY A 182 10.57 -0.11 -8.33
C GLY A 182 12.07 0.00 -8.64
N ARG A 183 12.73 1.05 -8.15
CA ARG A 183 14.19 1.27 -8.33
C ARG A 183 15.02 0.18 -7.66
N ILE A 184 14.66 -0.24 -6.45
CA ILE A 184 15.41 -1.25 -5.69
C ILE A 184 15.32 -2.63 -6.35
N PHE A 185 14.15 -2.98 -6.88
CA PHE A 185 13.89 -4.30 -7.47
C PHE A 185 14.01 -4.33 -9.00
N HIS A 186 14.47 -3.24 -9.63
CA HIS A 186 14.53 -3.07 -11.10
C HIS A 186 13.17 -3.32 -11.76
N ALA A 187 12.13 -2.80 -11.18
CA ALA A 187 10.73 -2.93 -11.58
C ALA A 187 10.09 -1.55 -11.81
N GLU A 188 10.85 -0.58 -12.33
CA GLU A 188 10.44 0.81 -12.46
C GLU A 188 9.17 0.96 -13.31
N SER A 189 9.04 0.16 -14.36
CA SER A 189 7.87 0.18 -15.25
C SER A 189 6.60 -0.27 -14.51
N ALA A 190 6.69 -1.33 -13.70
CA ALA A 190 5.56 -1.81 -12.91
C ALA A 190 5.19 -0.81 -11.80
N ALA A 191 6.19 -0.22 -11.15
CA ALA A 191 5.98 0.81 -10.14
C ALA A 191 5.29 2.05 -10.73
N GLU A 192 5.75 2.53 -11.89
CA GLU A 192 5.14 3.69 -12.53
C GLU A 192 3.73 3.39 -13.03
N HIS A 193 3.41 2.16 -13.43
CA HIS A 193 2.06 1.75 -13.77
C HIS A 193 1.10 1.90 -12.57
N ILE A 194 1.46 1.36 -11.39
CA ILE A 194 0.66 1.51 -10.16
C ILE A 194 0.47 2.98 -9.80
N VAL A 195 1.54 3.76 -9.90
CA VAL A 195 1.51 5.21 -9.60
C VAL A 195 0.59 5.95 -10.57
N GLN A 196 0.70 5.68 -11.87
CA GLN A 196 -0.10 6.34 -12.90
C GLN A 196 -1.57 5.97 -12.76
N GLU A 197 -1.92 4.70 -12.55
CA GLU A 197 -3.30 4.27 -12.30
C GLU A 197 -3.92 4.99 -11.09
N THR A 198 -3.12 5.22 -10.04
CA THR A 198 -3.59 5.95 -8.86
C THR A 198 -3.89 7.42 -9.18
N TYR A 199 -3.01 8.10 -9.93
CA TYR A 199 -3.24 9.49 -10.32
C TYR A 199 -4.36 9.63 -11.35
N ASP A 200 -4.44 8.74 -12.34
CA ASP A 200 -5.53 8.72 -13.31
C ASP A 200 -6.89 8.54 -12.61
N CYS A 201 -6.97 7.67 -11.60
CA CYS A 201 -8.15 7.50 -10.79
C CYS A 201 -8.54 8.79 -10.02
N ILE A 202 -7.55 9.50 -9.44
CA ILE A 202 -7.77 10.78 -8.77
C ILE A 202 -8.33 11.81 -9.76
N ASP A 203 -7.75 11.90 -10.95
CA ASP A 203 -8.16 12.85 -11.99
C ASP A 203 -9.56 12.52 -12.49
N GLU A 204 -9.88 11.23 -12.73
CA GLU A 204 -11.23 10.76 -13.11
C GLU A 204 -12.27 11.14 -12.05
N ILE A 205 -11.95 10.91 -10.75
CA ILE A 205 -12.85 11.28 -9.66
C ILE A 205 -13.09 12.79 -9.63
N ASN A 206 -12.03 13.59 -9.73
CA ASN A 206 -12.14 15.05 -9.71
C ASN A 206 -12.95 15.58 -10.90
N GLU A 207 -12.81 14.99 -12.10
CA GLU A 207 -13.62 15.33 -13.26
C GLU A 207 -15.10 14.99 -13.03
N LYS A 208 -15.40 13.77 -12.59
CA LYS A 208 -16.77 13.30 -12.33
C LYS A 208 -17.42 13.98 -11.13
N ALA A 209 -16.64 14.44 -10.17
CA ALA A 209 -17.14 15.18 -9.00
C ALA A 209 -17.48 16.65 -9.31
N GLN A 210 -17.14 17.15 -10.50
CA GLN A 210 -17.55 18.49 -10.93
C GLN A 210 -19.08 18.61 -10.88
N GLY A 211 -19.59 19.54 -10.09
CA GLY A 211 -21.03 19.72 -9.90
C GLY A 211 -21.59 19.10 -8.62
N TYR A 212 -20.82 18.26 -7.92
CA TYR A 212 -21.15 17.89 -6.54
C TYR A 212 -20.71 19.00 -5.56
N PRO A 213 -21.46 19.22 -4.48
CA PRO A 213 -20.97 20.09 -3.40
C PRO A 213 -19.70 19.48 -2.79
N LYS A 214 -18.72 20.33 -2.47
CA LYS A 214 -17.52 19.90 -1.75
C LYS A 214 -17.88 19.42 -0.34
N PRO A 215 -17.77 18.11 -0.04
CA PRO A 215 -18.17 17.60 1.27
C PRO A 215 -17.14 17.94 2.33
N ARG A 216 -17.59 18.34 3.51
CA ARG A 216 -16.77 18.43 4.72
C ARG A 216 -16.74 17.04 5.36
N VAL A 217 -15.55 16.45 5.45
CA VAL A 217 -15.39 15.06 5.89
C VAL A 217 -14.54 15.00 7.16
N MET A 218 -14.95 14.13 8.08
CA MET A 218 -14.16 13.80 9.25
C MET A 218 -13.77 12.31 9.16
N LEU A 219 -12.49 12.03 9.30
CA LEU A 219 -11.96 10.66 9.30
C LEU A 219 -11.45 10.35 10.70
N ILE A 220 -11.95 9.29 11.29
CA ILE A 220 -11.65 8.90 12.67
C ILE A 220 -11.33 7.41 12.76
N GLU A 221 -10.44 7.06 13.67
CA GLU A 221 -10.24 5.68 14.11
C GLU A 221 -10.73 5.56 15.55
N LEU A 222 -11.57 4.57 15.81
CA LEU A 222 -12.02 4.27 17.15
C LEU A 222 -11.07 3.24 17.78
N MET A 223 -10.30 3.73 18.73
CA MET A 223 -9.53 2.88 19.64
C MET A 223 -10.17 2.98 21.05
N SER A 224 -9.40 3.07 22.11
CA SER A 224 -9.91 3.47 23.43
C SER A 224 -10.46 4.92 23.44
N THR A 225 -9.98 5.75 22.52
CA THR A 225 -10.42 7.12 22.21
C THR A 225 -10.47 7.28 20.69
N PHE A 226 -11.21 8.26 20.18
CA PHE A 226 -11.16 8.58 18.76
C PHE A 226 -9.84 9.27 18.39
N VAL A 227 -9.16 8.73 17.40
CA VAL A 227 -7.98 9.35 16.77
C VAL A 227 -8.42 9.98 15.45
N SER A 228 -8.03 11.22 15.22
CA SER A 228 -8.33 11.94 13.99
C SER A 228 -7.29 11.67 12.89
N TYR A 229 -7.78 11.59 11.67
CA TYR A 229 -6.99 11.49 10.44
C TYR A 229 -7.28 12.71 9.55
N ASP A 230 -6.84 13.88 9.99
CA ASP A 230 -6.99 15.12 9.25
C ASP A 230 -6.04 15.21 8.03
N LYS A 231 -6.02 16.36 7.34
CA LYS A 231 -5.19 16.59 6.14
C LYS A 231 -3.68 16.44 6.35
N SER A 232 -3.20 16.36 7.59
CA SER A 232 -1.78 16.11 7.88
C SER A 232 -1.44 14.63 7.77
N LYS A 233 -2.43 13.74 7.87
CA LYS A 233 -2.31 12.30 7.73
C LYS A 233 -2.70 11.84 6.33
N LEU A 234 -2.21 10.66 5.94
CA LEU A 234 -2.43 10.14 4.60
C LEU A 234 -3.92 10.04 4.26
N ALA A 235 -4.75 9.49 5.14
CA ALA A 235 -6.19 9.36 4.88
C ALA A 235 -6.87 10.71 4.62
N GLY A 236 -6.56 11.73 5.41
CA GLY A 236 -7.07 13.09 5.19
C GLY A 236 -6.52 13.72 3.91
N ASN A 237 -5.24 13.45 3.57
CA ASN A 237 -4.68 13.91 2.30
C ASN A 237 -5.33 13.20 1.10
N MET A 238 -5.60 11.90 1.18
CA MET A 238 -6.37 11.16 0.15
C MET A 238 -7.74 11.81 -0.09
N ALA A 239 -8.46 12.16 0.97
CA ALA A 239 -9.74 12.84 0.88
C ALA A 239 -9.61 14.21 0.16
N GLU A 240 -8.57 14.98 0.47
CA GLU A 240 -8.32 16.27 -0.19
C GLU A 240 -7.94 16.11 -1.66
N GLN A 241 -7.19 15.07 -2.04
CA GLN A 241 -6.83 14.80 -3.44
C GLN A 241 -8.05 14.59 -4.33
N ILE A 242 -9.15 14.11 -3.79
CA ILE A 242 -10.41 13.91 -4.53
C ILE A 242 -11.46 15.00 -4.24
N GLY A 243 -11.03 16.18 -3.82
CA GLY A 243 -11.86 17.38 -3.72
C GLY A 243 -12.67 17.53 -2.44
N ALA A 244 -12.58 16.64 -1.45
CA ALA A 244 -13.23 16.83 -0.16
C ALA A 244 -12.47 17.84 0.72
N GLU A 245 -13.12 18.34 1.77
CA GLU A 245 -12.50 19.13 2.82
C GLU A 245 -12.31 18.26 4.06
N ALA A 246 -11.07 17.81 4.31
CA ALA A 246 -10.73 17.08 5.53
C ALA A 246 -10.69 18.06 6.71
N ILE A 247 -11.58 17.86 7.68
CA ILE A 247 -11.75 18.74 8.84
C ILE A 247 -10.52 18.63 9.74
N GLU A 248 -9.90 19.78 10.04
CA GLU A 248 -8.82 19.86 11.02
C GLU A 248 -9.35 19.66 12.43
N THR A 249 -8.74 18.76 13.18
CA THR A 249 -9.13 18.45 14.55
C THR A 249 -7.90 18.19 15.41
N PRO A 250 -8.03 18.24 16.76
CA PRO A 250 -7.00 17.70 17.64
C PRO A 250 -6.73 16.22 17.35
N ALA A 251 -5.52 15.74 17.63
CA ALA A 251 -5.15 14.34 17.40
C ALA A 251 -6.08 13.34 18.14
N VAL A 252 -6.58 13.72 19.31
CA VAL A 252 -7.60 12.96 20.07
C VAL A 252 -8.87 13.78 20.10
N ILE A 253 -9.97 13.19 19.67
CA ILE A 253 -11.27 13.83 19.59
C ILE A 253 -12.31 13.08 20.42
N THR A 254 -13.45 13.73 20.63
CA THR A 254 -14.61 13.20 21.36
C THR A 254 -15.87 13.36 20.52
N PHE A 255 -16.98 12.80 20.99
CA PHE A 255 -18.29 13.01 20.36
C PHE A 255 -18.67 14.50 20.26
N GLU A 256 -18.30 15.32 21.24
CA GLU A 256 -18.55 16.76 21.22
C GLU A 256 -17.80 17.46 20.09
N HIS A 257 -16.58 17.00 19.75
CA HIS A 257 -15.86 17.54 18.58
C HIS A 257 -16.61 17.18 17.28
N ILE A 258 -17.08 15.94 17.15
CA ILE A 258 -17.89 15.52 15.99
C ILE A 258 -19.16 16.38 15.89
N ALA A 259 -19.88 16.55 17.02
CA ALA A 259 -21.10 17.36 17.08
C ALA A 259 -20.84 18.83 16.71
N LYS A 260 -19.73 19.42 17.18
CA LYS A 260 -19.36 20.81 16.92
C LYS A 260 -19.00 21.05 15.46
N GLU A 261 -18.22 20.15 14.86
CA GLU A 261 -17.76 20.30 13.49
C GLU A 261 -18.86 19.97 12.48
N ASP A 262 -19.86 19.20 12.86
CA ASP A 262 -21.03 18.83 12.04
C ASP A 262 -20.65 18.39 10.63
N PRO A 263 -19.86 17.29 10.47
CA PRO A 263 -19.38 16.84 9.16
C PRO A 263 -20.54 16.40 8.26
N ASP A 264 -20.39 16.60 6.95
CA ASP A 264 -21.31 16.05 5.95
C ASP A 264 -21.16 14.54 5.83
N VAL A 265 -19.91 14.04 6.01
CA VAL A 265 -19.57 12.61 5.99
C VAL A 265 -18.65 12.30 7.16
N LEU A 266 -18.93 11.21 7.85
CA LEU A 266 -18.05 10.62 8.84
C LEU A 266 -17.49 9.29 8.30
N MET A 267 -16.17 9.22 8.16
CA MET A 267 -15.47 8.00 7.74
C MET A 267 -14.82 7.36 8.96
N VAL A 268 -15.19 6.12 9.26
CA VAL A 268 -14.65 5.36 10.40
C VAL A 268 -13.59 4.39 9.88
N ILE A 269 -12.36 4.63 10.28
CA ILE A 269 -11.22 3.75 9.99
C ILE A 269 -11.23 2.64 11.03
N CYS A 270 -11.41 1.40 10.62
CA CYS A 270 -11.49 0.26 11.55
C CYS A 270 -11.34 -1.09 10.82
N SER A 271 -11.22 -2.16 11.60
CA SER A 271 -11.45 -3.49 11.07
C SER A 271 -12.94 -3.70 10.78
N HIS A 272 -13.26 -4.57 9.83
CA HIS A 272 -14.67 -4.87 9.50
C HIS A 272 -15.46 -5.42 10.71
N ALA A 273 -14.80 -6.20 11.55
CA ALA A 273 -15.40 -6.77 12.75
C ALA A 273 -15.82 -5.69 13.78
N GLU A 274 -15.09 -4.58 13.84
CA GLU A 274 -15.32 -3.49 14.78
C GLU A 274 -16.33 -2.46 14.24
N TYR A 275 -16.53 -2.41 12.93
CA TYR A 275 -17.36 -1.39 12.29
C TYR A 275 -18.78 -1.35 12.85
N GLY A 276 -19.43 -2.49 13.01
CA GLY A 276 -20.81 -2.56 13.55
C GLY A 276 -20.93 -1.94 14.92
N VAL A 277 -19.96 -2.18 15.81
CA VAL A 277 -19.95 -1.62 17.17
C VAL A 277 -19.70 -0.11 17.12
N CYS A 278 -18.73 0.33 16.32
CA CYS A 278 -18.44 1.75 16.14
C CYS A 278 -19.65 2.51 15.58
N LEU A 279 -20.29 1.93 14.56
CA LEU A 279 -21.46 2.51 13.92
C LEU A 279 -22.63 2.66 14.91
N GLN A 280 -22.90 1.62 15.69
CA GLN A 280 -23.94 1.64 16.72
C GLN A 280 -23.69 2.73 17.76
N GLN A 281 -22.46 2.81 18.29
CA GLN A 281 -22.08 3.86 19.26
C GLN A 281 -22.31 5.27 18.72
N ILE A 282 -22.00 5.51 17.44
CA ILE A 282 -22.19 6.82 16.82
C ILE A 282 -23.68 7.12 16.62
N TYR A 283 -24.45 6.18 16.08
CA TYR A 283 -25.87 6.38 15.82
C TYR A 283 -26.73 6.48 17.09
N GLU A 284 -26.34 5.80 18.17
CA GLU A 284 -27.08 5.84 19.46
C GLU A 284 -26.64 6.99 20.35
N HIS A 285 -25.55 7.70 20.03
CA HIS A 285 -25.07 8.79 20.89
C HIS A 285 -26.00 10.00 20.85
N PRO A 286 -26.62 10.41 22.01
CA PRO A 286 -27.60 11.48 22.00
C PRO A 286 -27.08 12.82 21.46
N GLY A 287 -25.81 13.13 21.72
CA GLY A 287 -25.16 14.37 21.26
C GLY A 287 -24.93 14.48 19.78
N LEU A 288 -25.08 13.36 19.02
CA LEU A 288 -24.83 13.34 17.58
C LEU A 288 -26.11 13.33 16.73
N GLN A 289 -27.29 13.19 17.34
CA GLN A 289 -28.56 13.03 16.62
C GLN A 289 -28.90 14.19 15.68
N HIS A 290 -28.36 15.37 15.91
CA HIS A 290 -28.60 16.57 15.14
C HIS A 290 -27.51 16.79 14.04
N THR A 291 -26.46 15.98 14.01
CA THR A 291 -25.39 16.12 13.02
C THR A 291 -25.82 15.64 11.63
N LYS A 292 -25.32 16.30 10.59
CA LYS A 292 -25.63 15.99 9.19
C LYS A 292 -25.30 14.54 8.83
N CYS A 293 -24.12 14.04 9.25
CA CYS A 293 -23.69 12.69 8.92
C CYS A 293 -24.63 11.62 9.51
N VAL A 294 -25.20 11.84 10.73
CA VAL A 294 -26.19 10.94 11.35
C VAL A 294 -27.55 11.06 10.66
N GLN A 295 -28.06 12.29 10.48
CA GLN A 295 -29.37 12.53 9.88
C GLN A 295 -29.47 12.01 8.44
N ASN A 296 -28.41 12.20 7.66
CA ASN A 296 -28.35 11.79 6.26
C ASN A 296 -27.80 10.37 6.07
N ARG A 297 -27.50 9.65 7.15
CA ARG A 297 -26.92 8.30 7.14
C ARG A 297 -25.63 8.22 6.32
N ARG A 298 -24.79 9.24 6.42
CA ARG A 298 -23.51 9.34 5.71
C ARG A 298 -22.33 9.01 6.64
N ILE A 299 -22.39 7.82 7.23
CA ILE A 299 -21.31 7.25 8.03
C ILE A 299 -20.86 5.98 7.35
N TYR A 300 -19.56 5.89 7.02
CA TYR A 300 -18.99 4.80 6.25
C TYR A 300 -17.74 4.27 6.94
N SER A 301 -17.39 3.02 6.68
CA SER A 301 -16.11 2.45 7.11
C SER A 301 -15.10 2.43 5.98
N ILE A 302 -13.83 2.49 6.36
CA ILE A 302 -12.70 2.23 5.48
C ILE A 302 -11.66 1.39 6.25
N PRO A 303 -11.04 0.38 5.62
CA PRO A 303 -10.02 -0.43 6.29
C PRO A 303 -8.81 0.41 6.68
N LEU A 304 -8.21 0.11 7.83
CA LEU A 304 -6.95 0.72 8.24
C LEU A 304 -5.85 0.45 7.19
N SER A 305 -5.81 -0.75 6.62
CA SER A 305 -4.87 -1.13 5.56
C SER A 305 -4.95 -0.26 4.29
N TYR A 306 -6.07 0.40 4.05
CA TYR A 306 -6.25 1.31 2.90
C TYR A 306 -5.95 2.78 3.21
N THR A 307 -5.57 3.08 4.46
CA THR A 307 -5.35 4.46 4.95
C THR A 307 -4.05 4.64 5.72
N TYR A 308 -3.37 3.55 6.04
CA TYR A 308 -2.17 3.53 6.86
C TYR A 308 -1.12 2.61 6.24
N GLY A 309 -0.21 3.18 5.46
CA GLY A 309 0.74 2.44 4.64
C GLY A 309 0.10 1.59 3.55
N PRO A 310 -0.84 2.15 2.76
CA PRO A 310 -1.62 1.36 1.83
C PRO A 310 -0.84 0.88 0.61
N LEU A 311 0.24 1.57 0.21
CA LEU A 311 1.07 1.24 -0.95
C LEU A 311 0.21 0.98 -2.21
N CYS A 312 0.21 -0.22 -2.79
CA CYS A 312 -0.60 -0.55 -3.96
C CYS A 312 -2.12 -0.40 -3.72
N HIS A 313 -2.60 -0.43 -2.47
CA HIS A 313 -4.00 -0.22 -2.11
C HIS A 313 -4.41 1.25 -1.91
N THR A 314 -3.51 2.19 -2.19
CA THR A 314 -3.86 3.63 -2.14
C THR A 314 -5.05 3.95 -3.05
N ILE A 315 -5.09 3.38 -4.23
CA ILE A 315 -6.18 3.52 -5.20
C ILE A 315 -7.51 2.97 -4.66
N ASP A 316 -7.49 1.84 -3.96
CA ASP A 316 -8.69 1.23 -3.37
C ASP A 316 -9.28 2.11 -2.27
N GLY A 317 -8.42 2.66 -1.41
CA GLY A 317 -8.82 3.63 -0.39
C GLY A 317 -9.44 4.88 -0.99
N ILE A 318 -8.86 5.42 -2.06
CA ILE A 318 -9.36 6.58 -2.80
C ILE A 318 -10.72 6.27 -3.42
N LYS A 319 -10.91 5.12 -4.08
CA LYS A 319 -12.18 4.68 -4.66
C LYS A 319 -13.27 4.53 -3.60
N MET A 320 -12.94 3.96 -2.44
CA MET A 320 -13.88 3.84 -1.33
C MET A 320 -14.32 5.20 -0.80
N MET A 321 -13.38 6.13 -0.61
CA MET A 321 -13.67 7.50 -0.19
C MET A 321 -14.56 8.22 -1.20
N ALA A 322 -14.26 8.13 -2.48
CA ALA A 322 -15.04 8.79 -3.53
C ALA A 322 -16.50 8.31 -3.55
N LYS A 323 -16.74 7.01 -3.42
CA LYS A 323 -18.11 6.44 -3.33
C LYS A 323 -18.87 6.95 -2.11
N ALA A 324 -18.16 7.16 -0.98
CA ALA A 324 -18.75 7.71 0.23
C ALA A 324 -19.02 9.23 0.12
N PHE A 325 -18.14 9.97 -0.52
CA PHE A 325 -18.20 11.43 -0.62
C PHE A 325 -19.16 11.93 -1.71
N TYR A 326 -19.27 11.20 -2.80
CA TYR A 326 -20.04 11.56 -3.98
C TYR A 326 -21.07 10.48 -4.33
N PRO A 327 -22.24 10.45 -3.67
CA PRO A 327 -23.24 9.40 -3.89
C PRO A 327 -23.66 9.31 -5.35
N GLY A 328 -23.56 8.10 -5.92
CA GLY A 328 -23.90 7.85 -7.33
C GLY A 328 -22.77 8.13 -8.33
N ILE A 329 -21.59 8.51 -7.86
CA ILE A 329 -20.42 8.62 -8.75
C ILE A 329 -20.07 7.22 -9.32
N ALA A 330 -19.94 7.13 -10.63
CA ALA A 330 -19.53 5.89 -11.30
C ALA A 330 -18.01 5.92 -11.47
N ILE A 331 -17.29 5.10 -10.72
CA ILE A 331 -15.82 4.94 -10.77
C ILE A 331 -15.56 3.47 -11.09
N GLU A 332 -14.73 3.23 -12.10
CA GLU A 332 -14.27 1.88 -12.48
C GLU A 332 -13.15 1.34 -11.61
#